data_1bbbe71ac9f8c93c95b5e5d5707ccb80
#
_entry.id   1bbbe71ac9f8c93c95b5e5d5707ccb80
#
_cell.length_a   1.000
_cell.length_b   1.000
_cell.length_c   1.000
_cell.angle_alpha   90.00
_cell.angle_beta   90.00
_cell.angle_gamma   90.00
#
_symmetry.space_group_name_H-M   'P 1'
#
loop_
_entity.id
_entity.type
_entity.pdbx_description
1 polymer ?
#
loop_
_entity_poly.entity_id
_entity_poly.type
_entity_poly.pdbx_seq_one_letter_code
_entity_poly.pdbx_strand_id
1 'polypeptide(L)'
;MIGTRNLALTGLGGAALLLALIGASRPASLMKVEGGLYEIDRIGRGERPRLCIADPMTFGSYEHRGRACTRVIISDGPNGAVIHYTCAGGGFGQSTVKALTPRSLRVETQGIADNAPFQYVFQARRVGDCPR
;
A
#
# COMPACT_ATOMS: atom_id res chain seq x y z
N MET A 1 -1.17 74.61 -16.43
CA MET A 1 -2.22 73.66 -16.04
C MET A 1 -1.70 72.29 -16.40
N ILE A 2 -1.32 71.52 -15.39
CA ILE A 2 -0.70 70.20 -15.58
C ILE A 2 -1.69 69.17 -15.07
N GLY A 3 -2.25 68.37 -15.98
CA GLY A 3 -3.14 67.26 -15.64
C GLY A 3 -2.31 66.01 -15.33
N THR A 4 -2.34 65.60 -14.11
CA THR A 4 -1.75 64.33 -13.66
C THR A 4 -2.66 63.18 -14.04
N ARG A 5 -2.20 62.33 -14.93
CA ARG A 5 -2.89 61.06 -15.28
C ARG A 5 -2.40 59.97 -14.35
N ASN A 6 -3.26 59.58 -13.43
CA ASN A 6 -3.00 58.38 -12.61
C ASN A 6 -3.18 57.12 -13.47
N LEU A 7 -2.10 56.38 -13.66
CA LEU A 7 -2.14 55.02 -14.19
C LEU A 7 -2.42 54.08 -13.01
N ALA A 8 -3.61 53.51 -13.00
CA ALA A 8 -3.93 52.38 -12.12
C ALA A 8 -3.35 51.08 -12.73
N LEU A 9 -2.32 50.54 -12.05
CA LEU A 9 -1.83 49.18 -12.33
C LEU A 9 -2.81 48.19 -11.66
N THR A 10 -3.65 47.55 -12.45
CA THR A 10 -4.41 46.39 -12.01
C THR A 10 -3.47 45.17 -12.02
N GLY A 11 -3.00 44.79 -10.84
CA GLY A 11 -2.27 43.54 -10.67
C GLY A 11 -3.23 42.33 -10.76
N LEU A 12 -3.10 41.54 -11.83
CA LEU A 12 -3.70 40.21 -11.88
C LEU A 12 -2.91 39.29 -10.91
N GLY A 13 -3.48 39.08 -9.74
CA GLY A 13 -3.01 38.04 -8.83
C GLY A 13 -3.41 36.67 -9.39
N GLY A 14 -2.48 35.99 -10.06
CA GLY A 14 -2.65 34.61 -10.44
C GLY A 14 -2.60 33.73 -9.19
N ALA A 15 -3.75 33.19 -8.77
CA ALA A 15 -3.81 32.14 -7.77
C ALA A 15 -3.26 30.85 -8.41
N ALA A 16 -2.02 30.51 -8.09
CA ALA A 16 -1.46 29.21 -8.45
C ALA A 16 -2.16 28.14 -7.60
N LEU A 17 -3.05 27.39 -8.21
CA LEU A 17 -3.66 26.20 -7.61
C LEU A 17 -2.55 25.14 -7.51
N LEU A 18 -1.97 24.97 -6.32
CA LEU A 18 -1.12 23.84 -6.00
C LEU A 18 -2.01 22.60 -5.89
N LEU A 19 -2.12 21.85 -6.99
CA LEU A 19 -2.66 20.51 -6.94
C LEU A 19 -1.62 19.66 -6.16
N ALA A 20 -1.91 19.45 -4.89
CA ALA A 20 -1.22 18.42 -4.12
C ALA A 20 -1.56 17.07 -4.75
N LEU A 21 -0.62 16.50 -5.48
CA LEU A 21 -0.67 15.11 -5.90
C LEU A 21 -0.57 14.27 -4.63
N ILE A 22 -1.73 13.86 -4.09
CA ILE A 22 -1.80 12.86 -3.04
C ILE A 22 -1.49 11.53 -3.73
N GLY A 23 -0.20 11.28 -3.98
CA GLY A 23 0.27 9.98 -4.40
C GLY A 23 0.01 8.99 -3.26
N ALA A 24 -0.52 7.79 -3.58
CA ALA A 24 -0.61 6.71 -2.62
C ALA A 24 0.80 6.44 -2.06
N SER A 25 1.05 6.85 -0.81
CA SER A 25 2.35 6.70 -0.20
C SER A 25 2.59 5.22 0.10
N ARG A 26 3.74 4.73 -0.31
CA ARG A 26 4.19 3.38 0.00
C ARG A 26 5.00 3.43 1.29
N PRO A 27 4.83 2.47 2.24
CA PRO A 27 5.67 2.40 3.43
C PRO A 27 7.14 2.27 3.05
N ALA A 28 8.01 2.95 3.78
CA ALA A 28 9.45 2.90 3.55
C ALA A 28 9.99 1.47 3.62
N SER A 29 9.45 0.65 4.51
CA SER A 29 9.78 -0.78 4.66
C SER A 29 9.49 -1.61 3.41
N LEU A 30 8.52 -1.21 2.59
CA LEU A 30 8.14 -1.92 1.35
C LEU A 30 8.79 -1.33 0.09
N MET A 31 9.47 -0.19 0.17
CA MET A 31 10.06 0.45 -1.01
C MET A 31 11.18 -0.38 -1.65
N LYS A 32 11.85 -1.20 -0.86
CA LYS A 32 12.96 -2.06 -1.31
C LYS A 32 12.52 -3.49 -1.65
N VAL A 33 11.26 -3.84 -1.41
CA VAL A 33 10.73 -5.17 -1.71
C VAL A 33 10.43 -5.27 -3.19
N GLU A 34 10.97 -6.30 -3.82
CA GLU A 34 10.80 -6.55 -5.25
C GLU A 34 9.47 -7.26 -5.53
N GLY A 35 8.79 -6.87 -6.61
CA GLY A 35 7.69 -7.67 -7.17
C GLY A 35 8.20 -8.95 -7.82
N GLY A 36 7.35 -9.95 -7.94
CA GLY A 36 7.71 -11.21 -8.58
C GLY A 36 6.84 -12.40 -8.16
N LEU A 37 7.34 -13.60 -8.45
CA LEU A 37 6.72 -14.84 -8.03
C LEU A 37 7.13 -15.15 -6.59
N TYR A 38 6.15 -15.22 -5.71
CA TYR A 38 6.35 -15.49 -4.29
C TYR A 38 5.78 -16.83 -3.88
N GLU A 39 6.55 -17.56 -3.10
CA GLU A 39 6.09 -18.73 -2.35
C GLU A 39 5.57 -18.26 -0.99
N ILE A 40 4.35 -18.65 -0.67
CA ILE A 40 3.65 -18.23 0.53
C ILE A 40 3.61 -19.38 1.52
N ASP A 41 4.29 -19.22 2.64
CA ASP A 41 4.32 -20.21 3.73
C ASP A 41 3.45 -19.73 4.88
N ARG A 42 2.21 -20.19 4.90
CA ARG A 42 1.28 -19.88 5.97
C ARG A 42 1.59 -20.77 7.17
N ILE A 43 1.89 -20.15 8.31
CA ILE A 43 2.27 -20.86 9.54
C ILE A 43 1.13 -21.80 9.97
N GLY A 44 1.48 -23.05 10.21
CA GLY A 44 0.53 -24.11 10.60
C GLY A 44 -0.18 -24.80 9.44
N ARG A 45 0.15 -24.44 8.18
CA ARG A 45 -0.33 -25.14 6.99
C ARG A 45 0.84 -25.70 6.19
N GLY A 46 0.70 -26.94 5.69
CA GLY A 46 1.78 -27.60 4.93
C GLY A 46 1.89 -27.13 3.47
N GLU A 47 0.88 -26.41 2.98
CA GLU A 47 0.85 -25.94 1.60
C GLU A 47 1.65 -24.64 1.45
N ARG A 48 2.39 -24.55 0.35
CA ARG A 48 3.19 -23.38 -0.03
C ARG A 48 2.85 -22.94 -1.44
N PRO A 49 1.69 -22.28 -1.63
CA PRO A 49 1.32 -21.83 -2.97
C PRO A 49 2.28 -20.77 -3.48
N ARG A 50 2.43 -20.73 -4.80
CA ARG A 50 3.20 -19.71 -5.50
C ARG A 50 2.26 -18.75 -6.19
N LEU A 51 2.45 -17.46 -5.95
CA LEU A 51 1.60 -16.39 -6.48
C LEU A 51 2.47 -15.30 -7.10
N CYS A 52 2.01 -14.76 -8.22
CA CYS A 52 2.61 -13.56 -8.78
C CYS A 52 2.12 -12.34 -7.99
N ILE A 53 3.04 -11.67 -7.33
CA ILE A 53 2.81 -10.42 -6.60
C ILE A 53 3.61 -9.33 -7.29
N ALA A 54 2.99 -8.69 -8.27
CA ALA A 54 3.66 -7.64 -9.04
C ALA A 54 3.91 -6.38 -8.20
N ASP A 55 2.96 -6.04 -7.33
CA ASP A 55 3.07 -4.91 -6.40
C ASP A 55 3.13 -5.40 -4.96
N PRO A 56 4.25 -5.18 -4.25
CA PRO A 56 4.40 -5.55 -2.85
C PRO A 56 3.35 -4.96 -1.90
N MET A 57 2.67 -3.88 -2.25
CA MET A 57 1.54 -3.36 -1.48
C MET A 57 0.38 -4.34 -1.36
N THR A 58 0.30 -5.33 -2.24
CA THR A 58 -0.67 -6.43 -2.16
C THR A 58 -0.58 -7.20 -0.84
N PHE A 59 0.61 -7.30 -0.26
CA PHE A 59 0.79 -7.95 1.04
C PHE A 59 0.06 -7.24 2.18
N GLY A 60 -0.18 -5.93 2.05
CA GLY A 60 -0.94 -5.15 3.03
C GLY A 60 -2.44 -5.45 3.06
N SER A 61 -2.98 -6.08 2.01
CA SER A 61 -4.38 -6.50 1.91
C SER A 61 -4.51 -7.90 1.30
N TYR A 62 -3.63 -8.79 1.71
CA TYR A 62 -3.43 -10.10 1.08
C TYR A 62 -4.68 -10.98 1.05
N GLU A 63 -5.49 -11.01 2.14
CA GLU A 63 -6.72 -11.80 2.18
C GLU A 63 -7.72 -11.35 1.10
N HIS A 64 -7.75 -10.06 0.82
CA HIS A 64 -8.64 -9.46 -0.18
C HIS A 64 -7.92 -9.10 -1.48
N ARG A 65 -6.84 -9.80 -1.82
CA ARG A 65 -6.11 -9.57 -3.07
C ARG A 65 -7.01 -9.75 -4.29
N GLY A 66 -6.80 -8.94 -5.30
CA GLY A 66 -7.66 -8.91 -6.48
C GLY A 66 -8.94 -8.08 -6.32
N ARG A 67 -9.20 -7.53 -5.13
CA ARG A 67 -10.34 -6.65 -4.87
C ARG A 67 -9.90 -5.18 -4.80
N ALA A 68 -10.85 -4.29 -5.08
CA ALA A 68 -10.63 -2.85 -4.94
C ALA A 68 -10.68 -2.47 -3.46
N CYS A 69 -9.53 -2.18 -2.86
CA CYS A 69 -9.40 -1.80 -1.47
C CYS A 69 -8.70 -0.46 -1.33
N THR A 70 -9.14 0.34 -0.37
CA THR A 70 -8.45 1.54 0.06
C THR A 70 -7.56 1.20 1.25
N ARG A 71 -6.31 1.60 1.21
CA ARG A 71 -5.30 1.31 2.24
C ARG A 71 -4.84 2.58 2.92
N VAL A 72 -4.66 2.51 4.23
CA VAL A 72 -4.12 3.58 5.06
C VAL A 72 -2.94 3.03 5.85
N ILE A 73 -1.81 3.70 5.79
CA ILE A 73 -0.63 3.36 6.59
C ILE A 73 -0.83 3.96 7.98
N ILE A 74 -0.99 3.10 8.98
CA ILE A 74 -1.17 3.50 10.39
C ILE A 74 0.17 3.84 11.02
N SER A 75 1.18 3.03 10.74
CA SER A 75 2.54 3.24 11.21
C SER A 75 3.54 2.57 10.27
N ASP A 76 4.76 3.08 10.27
CA ASP A 76 5.86 2.56 9.48
C ASP A 76 7.15 2.71 10.28
N GLY A 77 7.71 1.61 10.72
CA GLY A 77 8.85 1.60 11.62
C GLY A 77 9.69 0.32 11.52
N PRO A 78 10.66 0.15 12.44
CA PRO A 78 11.62 -0.96 12.38
C PRO A 78 10.98 -2.35 12.54
N ASN A 79 9.79 -2.42 13.15
CA ASN A 79 9.04 -3.67 13.32
C ASN A 79 8.05 -3.94 12.18
N GLY A 80 8.08 -3.13 11.13
CA GLY A 80 7.24 -3.25 9.95
C GLY A 80 6.24 -2.11 9.80
N ALA A 81 5.48 -2.16 8.73
CA ALA A 81 4.39 -1.23 8.46
C ALA A 81 3.07 -1.84 8.91
N VAL A 82 2.25 -1.06 9.59
CA VAL A 82 0.87 -1.41 9.92
C VAL A 82 -0.04 -0.73 8.90
N ILE A 83 -0.79 -1.53 8.16
CA ILE A 83 -1.65 -1.10 7.08
C ILE A 83 -3.07 -1.51 7.41
N HIS A 84 -3.97 -0.54 7.46
CA HIS A 84 -5.41 -0.78 7.55
C HIS A 84 -6.02 -0.67 6.15
N TYR A 85 -6.96 -1.54 5.82
CA TYR A 85 -7.63 -1.49 4.52
C TYR A 85 -9.12 -1.79 4.62
N THR A 86 -9.86 -1.21 3.69
CA THR A 86 -11.31 -1.43 3.51
C THR A 86 -11.57 -1.67 2.04
N CYS A 87 -12.37 -2.67 1.72
CA CYS A 87 -12.64 -3.08 0.35
C CYS A 87 -14.07 -2.74 -0.09
N ALA A 88 -14.23 -2.38 -1.35
CA ALA A 88 -15.52 -2.22 -1.97
C ALA A 88 -16.29 -3.55 -1.92
N GLY A 89 -17.59 -3.50 -1.60
CA GLY A 89 -18.43 -4.69 -1.48
C GLY A 89 -18.32 -5.41 -0.14
N GLY A 90 -17.62 -4.82 0.84
CA GLY A 90 -17.42 -5.38 2.18
C GLY A 90 -16.06 -6.05 2.35
N GLY A 91 -15.71 -6.29 3.58
CA GLY A 91 -14.40 -6.79 3.94
C GLY A 91 -13.42 -5.67 4.32
N PHE A 92 -12.68 -5.90 5.35
CA PHE A 92 -11.64 -5.01 5.83
C PHE A 92 -10.62 -5.79 6.65
N GLY A 93 -9.48 -5.19 6.88
CA GLY A 93 -8.47 -5.84 7.70
C GLY A 93 -7.34 -4.89 8.09
N GLN A 94 -6.46 -5.44 8.88
CA GLN A 94 -5.22 -4.81 9.27
C GLN A 94 -4.09 -5.81 9.12
N SER A 95 -3.01 -5.37 8.50
CA SER A 95 -1.83 -6.19 8.29
C SER A 95 -0.60 -5.49 8.85
N THR A 96 0.27 -6.25 9.51
CA THR A 96 1.62 -5.82 9.82
C THR A 96 2.56 -6.52 8.85
N VAL A 97 3.23 -5.74 8.02
CA VAL A 97 4.13 -6.23 6.97
C VAL A 97 5.55 -5.85 7.33
N LYS A 98 6.39 -6.84 7.57
CA LYS A 98 7.80 -6.65 7.87
C LYS A 98 8.67 -7.23 6.77
N ALA A 99 9.39 -6.38 6.06
CA ALA A 99 10.41 -6.81 5.11
C ALA A 99 11.62 -7.37 5.88
N LEU A 100 11.99 -8.59 5.60
CA LEU A 100 13.18 -9.25 6.16
C LEU A 100 14.38 -9.01 5.25
N THR A 101 14.16 -9.11 3.95
CA THR A 101 15.10 -8.80 2.87
C THR A 101 14.33 -8.15 1.72
N PRO A 102 14.97 -7.65 0.66
CA PRO A 102 14.25 -7.20 -0.54
C PRO A 102 13.40 -8.29 -1.23
N ARG A 103 13.61 -9.55 -0.86
CA ARG A 103 12.97 -10.73 -1.46
C ARG A 103 12.19 -11.59 -0.47
N SER A 104 12.07 -11.17 0.76
CA SER A 104 11.32 -11.91 1.78
C SER A 104 10.68 -11.00 2.79
N LEU A 105 9.51 -11.40 3.26
CA LEU A 105 8.76 -10.64 4.25
C LEU A 105 7.90 -11.57 5.11
N ARG A 106 7.52 -11.05 6.28
CA ARG A 106 6.56 -11.66 7.19
C ARG A 106 5.33 -10.77 7.27
N VAL A 107 4.18 -11.38 7.20
CA VAL A 107 2.89 -10.70 7.30
C VAL A 107 2.05 -11.32 8.39
N GLU A 108 1.55 -10.48 9.29
CA GLU A 108 0.49 -10.81 10.23
C GLU A 108 -0.76 -10.06 9.79
N THR A 109 -1.85 -10.77 9.57
CA THR A 109 -3.08 -10.17 9.06
C THR A 109 -4.31 -10.66 9.79
N GLN A 110 -5.27 -9.76 9.99
CA GLN A 110 -6.54 -10.02 10.63
C GLN A 110 -7.63 -9.10 10.09
N GLY A 111 -8.87 -9.54 10.18
CA GLY A 111 -9.99 -8.74 9.73
C GLY A 111 -11.26 -9.55 9.54
N ILE A 112 -12.10 -9.07 8.64
CA ILE A 112 -13.36 -9.71 8.25
C ILE A 112 -13.34 -9.98 6.75
N ALA A 113 -13.57 -11.22 6.36
CA ALA A 113 -13.74 -11.68 4.99
C ALA A 113 -15.02 -12.54 4.90
N ASP A 114 -15.88 -12.26 3.92
CA ASP A 114 -17.15 -12.99 3.73
C ASP A 114 -17.98 -13.11 5.01
N ASN A 115 -18.08 -12.00 5.75
CA ASN A 115 -18.79 -11.88 7.05
C ASN A 115 -18.22 -12.76 8.18
N ALA A 116 -17.01 -13.28 8.03
CA ALA A 116 -16.35 -14.09 9.03
C ALA A 116 -14.99 -13.51 9.42
N PRO A 117 -14.60 -13.60 10.70
CA PRO A 117 -13.28 -13.16 11.12
C PRO A 117 -12.18 -14.08 10.58
N PHE A 118 -11.05 -13.48 10.24
CA PHE A 118 -9.83 -14.20 9.92
C PHE A 118 -8.64 -13.63 10.69
N GLN A 119 -7.68 -14.47 10.98
CA GLN A 119 -6.39 -14.10 11.52
C GLN A 119 -5.38 -15.17 11.15
N TYR A 120 -4.25 -14.76 10.56
CA TYR A 120 -3.15 -15.68 10.28
C TYR A 120 -1.83 -14.93 10.06
N VAL A 121 -0.76 -15.72 10.06
CA VAL A 121 0.60 -15.25 9.81
C VAL A 121 1.17 -16.06 8.67
N PHE A 122 1.88 -15.41 7.76
CA PHE A 122 2.63 -16.08 6.72
C PHE A 122 3.99 -15.42 6.46
N GLN A 123 4.88 -16.18 5.90
CA GLN A 123 6.10 -15.67 5.29
C GLN A 123 5.98 -15.77 3.77
N ALA A 124 6.50 -14.77 3.08
CA ALA A 124 6.56 -14.75 1.63
C ALA A 124 8.02 -14.63 1.19
N ARG A 125 8.41 -15.48 0.25
CA ARG A 125 9.74 -15.50 -0.32
C ARG A 125 9.66 -15.44 -1.84
N ARG A 126 10.34 -14.48 -2.43
CA ARG A 126 10.45 -14.39 -3.89
C ARG A 126 11.28 -15.56 -4.42
N VAL A 127 10.73 -16.31 -5.33
CA VAL A 127 11.37 -17.49 -5.94
C VAL A 127 11.70 -17.30 -7.42
N GLY A 128 11.30 -16.18 -8.01
CA GLY A 128 11.58 -15.87 -9.40
C GLY A 128 10.74 -14.72 -9.93
N ASP A 129 10.75 -14.55 -11.24
CA ASP A 129 9.91 -13.59 -11.92
C ASP A 129 8.50 -14.16 -12.12
N CYS A 130 7.51 -13.27 -12.25
CA CYS A 130 6.16 -13.69 -12.63
C CYS A 130 6.19 -14.36 -14.02
N PRO A 131 5.41 -15.43 -14.24
CA PRO A 131 5.25 -16.02 -15.57
C PRO A 131 4.72 -14.99 -16.56
N ARG A 132 5.18 -15.06 -17.78
CA ARG A 132 4.70 -14.24 -18.90
C ARG A 132 3.38 -14.76 -19.44
#